data_9f96405dae75e925302a096a0ef7bea0
#
_entry.id   9f96405dae75e925302a096a0ef7bea0
#
_cell.length_a   1.000
_cell.length_b   1.000
_cell.length_c   1.000
_cell.angle_alpha   90.00
_cell.angle_beta   90.00
_cell.angle_gamma   90.00
#
_symmetry.space_group_name_H-M   'P 1'
#
loop_
_entity.id
_entity.type
_entity.pdbx_description
1 polymer ?
#
loop_
_entity_poly.entity_id
_entity_poly.type
_entity_poly.pdbx_seq_one_letter_code
_entity_poly.pdbx_strand_id
1 'polypeptide(L)'
;MILAVDIGNTNVNIGSFAGKKLTSHFCIDNTSLINQKAKLPVKSSLLNESKNIVVASVNPDIESLFYKFLGKKYKAKTLKIGREIKLRIPTLVENPQTV
;
A
#
# COMPACT_ATOMS: atom_id res chain seq x y z
N MET A 1 11.64 0.50 -9.82
CA MET A 1 10.54 1.16 -9.10
C MET A 1 10.03 0.26 -7.98
N ILE A 2 9.71 0.84 -6.87
CA ILE A 2 9.20 0.13 -5.70
C ILE A 2 7.84 0.69 -5.34
N LEU A 3 6.91 -0.20 -5.07
CA LEU A 3 5.60 0.19 -4.56
C LEU A 3 5.59 -0.03 -3.06
N ALA A 4 5.30 1.00 -2.29
CA ALA A 4 5.26 0.94 -0.84
C ALA A 4 3.81 1.04 -0.38
N VAL A 5 3.39 0.10 0.46
CA VAL A 5 2.02 0.02 0.95
C VAL A 5 2.02 0.11 2.47
N ASP A 6 1.24 1.03 2.99
CA ASP A 6 1.09 1.22 4.43
C ASP A 6 -0.37 0.99 4.80
N ILE A 7 -0.63 -0.11 5.48
CA ILE A 7 -1.98 -0.51 5.86
C ILE A 7 -2.23 -0.12 7.30
N GLY A 8 -3.05 0.90 7.48
CA GLY A 8 -3.38 1.42 8.80
C GLY A 8 -4.75 0.97 9.28
N ASN A 9 -5.18 1.52 10.40
CA ASN A 9 -6.48 1.19 10.97
C ASN A 9 -7.64 1.88 10.27
N THR A 10 -7.36 2.93 9.52
CA THR A 10 -8.37 3.72 8.83
C THR A 10 -8.19 3.72 7.32
N ASN A 11 -6.95 3.80 6.87
CA ASN A 11 -6.63 3.96 5.46
C ASN A 11 -5.49 3.06 5.04
N VAL A 12 -5.46 2.76 3.74
CA VAL A 12 -4.31 2.15 3.08
C VAL A 12 -3.67 3.21 2.20
N ASN A 13 -2.40 3.47 2.40
CA ASN A 13 -1.63 4.40 1.60
C ASN A 13 -0.66 3.65 0.72
N ILE A 14 -0.61 4.01 -0.56
CA ILE A 14 0.23 3.33 -1.54
C ILE A 14 1.06 4.40 -2.25
N GLY A 15 2.36 4.25 -2.20
CA GLY A 15 3.26 5.18 -2.88
C GLY A 15 4.17 4.44 -3.84
N SER A 16 4.42 5.00 -5.01
CA SER A 16 5.40 4.45 -5.92
C SER A 16 6.67 5.30 -5.88
N PHE A 17 7.81 4.63 -5.82
CA PHE A 17 9.09 5.29 -5.68
C PHE A 17 10.03 4.89 -6.81
N ALA A 18 10.65 5.88 -7.41
CA ALA A 18 11.78 5.70 -8.32
C ALA A 18 13.01 6.14 -7.55
N GLY A 19 13.79 5.18 -7.06
CA GLY A 19 14.87 5.49 -6.13
C GLY A 19 14.28 6.04 -4.84
N LYS A 20 14.69 7.26 -4.48
CA LYS A 20 14.18 7.91 -3.26
C LYS A 20 13.01 8.85 -3.54
N LYS A 21 12.63 8.99 -4.80
CA LYS A 21 11.63 9.96 -5.19
C LYS A 21 10.25 9.31 -5.27
N LEU A 22 9.28 9.90 -4.57
CA LEU A 22 7.89 9.50 -4.69
C LEU A 22 7.34 10.00 -6.01
N THR A 23 6.89 9.08 -6.86
CA THR A 23 6.39 9.42 -8.19
C THR A 23 4.87 9.47 -8.26
N SER A 24 4.18 8.70 -7.43
CA SER A 24 2.73 8.78 -7.33
C SER A 24 2.28 8.27 -5.98
N HIS A 25 1.08 8.66 -5.60
CA HIS A 25 0.52 8.32 -4.30
C HIS A 25 -0.98 8.08 -4.42
N PHE A 26 -1.44 7.03 -3.76
CA PHE A 26 -2.85 6.66 -3.72
C PHE A 26 -3.24 6.41 -2.27
N CYS A 27 -4.46 6.79 -1.94
CA CYS A 27 -5.01 6.53 -0.62
C CYS A 27 -6.42 6.00 -0.78
N ILE A 28 -6.72 4.91 -0.06
CA ILE A 28 -8.08 4.39 -0.03
C ILE A 28 -8.45 4.14 1.43
N ASP A 29 -9.65 4.52 1.84
CA ASP A 29 -10.07 4.24 3.19
C ASP A 29 -10.47 2.76 3.32
N ASN A 30 -10.33 2.22 4.52
CA ASN A 30 -10.56 0.79 4.74
C ASN A 30 -12.00 0.39 4.44
N THR A 31 -12.95 1.27 4.72
CA THR A 31 -14.36 1.00 4.44
C THR A 31 -14.60 0.84 2.94
N SER A 32 -14.00 1.70 2.14
CA SER A 32 -14.11 1.59 0.70
C SER A 32 -13.48 0.30 0.19
N LEU A 33 -12.36 -0.09 0.76
CA LEU A 33 -11.71 -1.33 0.38
C LEU A 33 -12.57 -2.54 0.70
N ILE A 34 -13.20 -2.54 1.86
CA ILE A 34 -14.11 -3.63 2.26
C ILE A 34 -15.29 -3.73 1.31
N ASN A 35 -15.85 -2.60 0.89
CA ASN A 35 -17.03 -2.56 0.05
C ASN A 35 -16.71 -2.72 -1.43
N GLN A 36 -15.48 -2.51 -1.82
CA GLN A 36 -15.08 -2.59 -3.21
C GLN A 36 -14.83 -4.03 -3.61
N LYS A 37 -15.40 -4.43 -4.73
CA LYS A 37 -15.40 -5.84 -5.07
C LYS A 37 -14.17 -6.34 -5.77
N ALA A 38 -13.38 -5.51 -6.41
CA ALA A 38 -12.35 -6.10 -7.24
C ALA A 38 -11.15 -5.27 -7.60
N LYS A 39 -11.05 -4.01 -7.20
CA LYS A 39 -9.94 -3.19 -7.72
C LYS A 39 -9.28 -2.34 -6.66
N LEU A 40 -7.95 -2.42 -6.66
CA LEU A 40 -7.15 -1.41 -5.98
C LEU A 40 -7.09 -0.17 -6.87
N PRO A 41 -6.90 1.03 -6.29
CA PRO A 41 -6.80 2.26 -7.06
C PRO A 41 -5.44 2.40 -7.76
N VAL A 42 -4.80 1.31 -8.07
CA VAL A 42 -3.46 1.30 -8.68
C VAL A 42 -3.55 0.61 -10.02
N LYS A 43 -3.00 1.26 -11.04
CA LYS A 43 -3.00 0.70 -12.39
C LYS A 43 -2.16 -0.57 -12.45
N SER A 44 -2.62 -1.54 -13.23
CA SER A 44 -1.86 -2.78 -13.42
C SER A 44 -0.49 -2.52 -14.03
N SER A 45 -0.35 -1.52 -14.87
CA SER A 45 0.96 -1.18 -15.43
C SER A 45 1.95 -0.81 -14.34
N LEU A 46 1.51 -0.07 -13.33
CA LEU A 46 2.37 0.29 -12.22
C LEU A 46 2.76 -0.92 -11.38
N LEU A 47 1.82 -1.82 -11.16
CA LEU A 47 2.09 -3.07 -10.47
C LEU A 47 3.11 -3.92 -11.22
N ASN A 48 2.98 -3.97 -12.54
CA ASN A 48 3.88 -4.74 -13.38
C ASN A 48 5.29 -4.15 -13.41
N GLU A 49 5.40 -2.83 -13.42
CA GLU A 49 6.69 -2.14 -13.47
C GLU A 49 7.45 -2.17 -12.16
N SER A 50 6.76 -2.37 -11.06
CA SER A 50 7.39 -2.37 -9.75
C SER A 50 8.20 -3.66 -9.56
N LYS A 51 9.45 -3.52 -9.16
CA LYS A 51 10.30 -4.67 -8.85
C LYS A 51 9.83 -5.37 -7.59
N ASN A 52 9.49 -4.58 -6.61
CA ASN A 52 9.04 -5.08 -5.31
C ASN A 52 7.84 -4.29 -4.83
N ILE A 53 6.99 -4.96 -4.08
CA ILE A 53 5.89 -4.34 -3.38
C ILE A 53 6.17 -4.56 -1.90
N VAL A 54 6.41 -3.48 -1.18
CA VAL A 54 6.76 -3.52 0.24
C VAL A 54 5.54 -3.15 1.06
N VAL A 55 5.18 -4.00 2.01
CA VAL A 55 3.96 -3.81 2.80
C VAL A 55 4.30 -3.71 4.28
N ALA A 56 3.82 -2.65 4.91
CA ALA A 56 3.79 -2.50 6.35
C ALA A 56 2.33 -2.46 6.79
N SER A 57 1.98 -3.18 7.86
CA SER A 57 0.58 -3.26 8.26
C SER A 57 0.44 -3.34 9.77
N VAL A 58 -0.56 -2.62 10.29
CA VAL A 58 -1.02 -2.77 11.67
C VAL A 58 -2.45 -3.29 11.74
N ASN A 59 -2.99 -3.73 10.60
CA ASN A 59 -4.37 -4.20 10.50
C ASN A 59 -4.42 -5.51 9.71
N PRO A 60 -4.35 -6.65 10.40
CA PRO A 60 -4.29 -7.95 9.72
C PRO A 60 -5.49 -8.25 8.82
N ASP A 61 -6.68 -7.81 9.20
CA ASP A 61 -7.87 -8.07 8.40
C ASP A 61 -7.83 -7.33 7.07
N ILE A 62 -7.45 -6.07 7.11
CA ILE A 62 -7.32 -5.28 5.89
C ILE A 62 -6.13 -5.77 5.07
N GLU A 63 -5.06 -6.19 5.72
CA GLU A 63 -3.91 -6.76 5.04
C GLU A 63 -4.31 -7.99 4.21
N SER A 64 -5.08 -8.90 4.80
CA SER A 64 -5.55 -10.08 4.09
C SER A 64 -6.41 -9.71 2.88
N LEU A 65 -7.28 -8.74 3.07
CA LEU A 65 -8.14 -8.25 2.00
C LEU A 65 -7.32 -7.59 0.89
N PHE A 66 -6.30 -6.83 1.27
CA PHE A 66 -5.40 -6.20 0.31
C PHE A 66 -4.70 -7.25 -0.56
N TYR A 67 -4.17 -8.31 0.06
CA TYR A 67 -3.51 -9.37 -0.69
C TYR A 67 -4.46 -10.09 -1.64
N LYS A 68 -5.70 -10.25 -1.21
CA LYS A 68 -6.71 -10.87 -2.05
C LYS A 68 -6.98 -10.04 -3.31
N PHE A 69 -7.08 -8.72 -3.15
CA PHE A 69 -7.27 -7.83 -4.30
C PHE A 69 -6.02 -7.73 -5.17
N LEU A 70 -4.85 -7.83 -4.56
CA LEU A 70 -3.60 -7.75 -5.28
C LEU A 70 -3.42 -8.93 -6.23
N GLY A 71 -3.79 -10.13 -5.77
CA GLY A 71 -3.71 -11.33 -6.57
C GLY A 71 -2.37 -12.04 -6.47
N LYS A 72 -2.36 -13.30 -6.88
CA LYS A 72 -1.18 -14.16 -6.75
C LYS A 72 0.00 -13.68 -7.58
N LYS A 73 -0.27 -13.11 -8.73
CA LYS A 73 0.77 -12.66 -9.66
C LYS A 73 1.71 -11.66 -8.99
N TYR A 74 1.14 -10.72 -8.25
CA TYR A 74 1.93 -9.66 -7.63
C TYR A 74 2.41 -10.05 -6.24
N LYS A 75 1.76 -11.01 -5.62
CA LYS A 75 2.15 -11.46 -4.30
C LYS A 75 3.55 -12.04 -4.29
N ALA A 76 3.98 -12.64 -5.40
CA ALA A 76 5.31 -13.24 -5.51
C ALA A 76 6.44 -12.23 -5.32
N LYS A 77 6.20 -10.94 -5.60
CA LYS A 77 7.20 -9.90 -5.41
C LYS A 77 6.88 -8.98 -4.23
N THR A 78 6.01 -9.43 -3.34
CA THR A 78 5.61 -8.66 -2.18
C THR A 78 6.47 -9.05 -0.98
N LEU A 79 6.98 -8.03 -0.28
CA LEU A 79 7.77 -8.18 0.92
C LEU A 79 7.07 -7.50 2.07
N LYS A 80 6.85 -8.23 3.15
CA LYS A 80 6.24 -7.66 4.34
C LYS A 80 7.35 -7.26 5.30
N ILE A 81 7.29 -6.03 5.80
CA ILE A 81 8.27 -5.53 6.76
C ILE A 81 7.64 -5.46 8.16
N GLY A 82 8.50 -5.38 9.16
CA GLY A 82 8.07 -5.33 10.55
C GLY A 82 7.33 -4.04 10.89
N ARG A 83 6.57 -4.09 11.98
CA ARG A 83 5.75 -2.96 12.40
C ARG A 83 6.57 -1.76 12.86
N GLU A 84 7.76 -2.02 13.35
CA GLU A 84 8.64 -0.96 13.82
C GLU A 84 9.22 -0.15 12.66
N ILE A 85 9.11 -0.64 11.45
CA ILE A 85 9.58 0.08 10.26
C ILE A 85 8.40 0.80 9.64
N LYS A 86 8.50 2.12 9.58
CA LYS A 86 7.45 2.94 8.98
C LYS A 86 7.84 3.37 7.59
N LEU A 87 6.89 3.29 6.69
CA LEU A 87 7.07 3.79 5.33
C LEU A 87 6.85 5.29 5.32
N ARG A 88 7.68 5.99 4.56
CA ARG A 88 7.59 7.44 4.45
C ARG A 88 6.75 7.82 3.26
N ILE A 89 5.45 7.82 3.46
CA ILE A 89 4.50 8.28 2.46
C ILE A 89 3.98 9.63 2.91
N PRO A 90 4.11 10.67 2.08
CA PRO A 90 3.86 12.05 2.49
C PRO A 90 2.53 12.32 3.16
N THR A 91 1.48 11.61 2.79
CA THR A 91 0.18 11.82 3.42
C THR A 91 0.18 11.50 4.89
N LEU A 92 1.05 10.60 5.33
CA LEU A 92 1.15 10.29 6.75
C LEU A 92 1.82 11.43 7.51
N VAL A 93 2.71 12.12 6.83
CA VAL A 93 3.39 13.27 7.42
C VAL A 93 2.47 14.47 7.48
N GLU A 94 1.60 14.61 6.49
CA GLU A 94 0.73 15.76 6.38
C GLU A 94 -0.32 15.84 7.46
N ASN A 95 -0.56 14.75 8.17
CA ASN A 95 -1.58 14.72 9.21
C ASN A 95 -1.00 14.35 10.55
N PRO A 96 -0.06 15.14 11.06
CA PRO A 96 0.55 14.82 12.35
C PRO A 96 -0.46 14.85 13.48
N GLN A 97 -1.47 15.69 13.38
CA GLN A 97 -2.49 15.79 14.41
C GLN A 97 -3.41 14.58 14.42
N THR A 98 -3.41 13.79 13.39
CA THR A 98 -4.22 12.58 13.34
C THR A 98 -3.43 11.35 13.72
N VAL A 99 -2.21 11.54 13.98
CA VAL A 99 -1.31 10.45 14.35
C VAL A 99 -1.49 10.12 15.83
#